data_fccf2cedf9f59f1143d18b03de240bc4
#
_entry.id   fccf2cedf9f59f1143d18b03de240bc4
#
_cell.length_a   1.000
_cell.length_b   1.000
_cell.length_c   1.000
_cell.angle_alpha   90.00
_cell.angle_beta   90.00
_cell.angle_gamma   90.00
#
_symmetry.space_group_name_H-M   'P 1'
#
loop_
_entity.id
_entity.type
_entity.pdbx_description
1 polymer ?
#
loop_
_entity_poly.entity_id
_entity_poly.type
_entity_poly.pdbx_seq_one_letter_code
_entity_poly.pdbx_strand_id
1 'polypeptide(L)'
;MPEAVTASDGPLAGLVVVDLSTTLPGAQATQFLADCGAEVIMVEPPVGSPLRELASWPALLRGKRSVTLDLHDDADLERLRTLLRRADVMVNTMRPATAERIGLTHDALSTAFPRLVVATITGWGSTGPFRDYKGWEALVMAKTGVMHEKRGLAPRPGPAYTTFAYASWGAAHAAVQGVLAALLERESSGLGQIVETNLVTGMGSMDPYNWFYEMVLERYPGAFEPMDAAYDDQGRPQAYLIYALLVCPTKDGRWLQFAQVSPKLIGAWLTELDLLKELADPKWQGFPMLPTPELRTEWWDMMIERVGARTLAEWQQAMTENLDLSGELFRTPEESLDHPQTAHEGRAATIVDPELGPVRQPSTLVHADGRPLTKLRPAPRLGEH
;
A
#
# COMPACT_ATOMS: atom_id res chain seq x y z
N MET A 1 38.48 -9.45 0.84
CA MET A 1 37.28 -8.76 0.35
C MET A 1 36.35 -9.86 -0.14
N PRO A 2 35.12 -10.01 0.38
CA PRO A 2 34.20 -11.00 -0.21
C PRO A 2 33.92 -10.60 -1.67
N GLU A 3 33.92 -11.60 -2.54
CA GLU A 3 33.55 -11.43 -3.94
C GLU A 3 32.20 -10.74 -4.03
N ALA A 4 32.10 -9.73 -4.89
CA ALA A 4 30.85 -9.01 -5.11
C ALA A 4 29.80 -10.02 -5.61
N VAL A 5 28.77 -10.25 -4.80
CA VAL A 5 27.58 -10.99 -5.21
C VAL A 5 27.09 -10.37 -6.52
N THR A 6 27.12 -11.13 -7.57
CA THR A 6 26.60 -10.68 -8.87
C THR A 6 25.12 -10.39 -8.70
N ALA A 7 24.67 -9.22 -9.13
CA ALA A 7 23.32 -8.66 -8.95
C ALA A 7 22.17 -9.50 -9.60
N SER A 8 22.38 -10.79 -9.87
CA SER A 8 21.40 -11.67 -10.53
C SER A 8 20.50 -12.45 -9.58
N ASP A 9 20.92 -12.71 -8.35
CA ASP A 9 20.27 -13.76 -7.54
C ASP A 9 19.47 -13.23 -6.35
N GLY A 10 19.73 -11.98 -5.89
CA GLY A 10 18.99 -11.34 -4.77
C GLY A 10 19.26 -11.95 -3.40
N PRO A 11 18.87 -11.24 -2.30
CA PRO A 11 19.17 -11.64 -0.93
C PRO A 11 18.43 -12.91 -0.47
N LEU A 12 17.35 -13.31 -1.17
CA LEU A 12 16.59 -14.53 -0.88
C LEU A 12 16.87 -15.65 -1.91
N ALA A 13 17.97 -15.56 -2.66
CA ALA A 13 18.38 -16.59 -3.57
C ALA A 13 18.53 -17.94 -2.86
N GLY A 14 17.98 -19.01 -3.48
CA GLY A 14 17.95 -20.35 -2.90
C GLY A 14 16.77 -20.66 -1.99
N LEU A 15 15.97 -19.65 -1.59
CA LEU A 15 14.70 -19.90 -0.91
C LEU A 15 13.61 -20.32 -1.90
N VAL A 16 12.88 -21.39 -1.55
CA VAL A 16 11.73 -21.90 -2.31
C VAL A 16 10.44 -21.57 -1.57
N VAL A 17 9.56 -20.82 -2.24
CA VAL A 17 8.25 -20.39 -1.72
C VAL A 17 7.14 -21.04 -2.52
N VAL A 18 6.23 -21.74 -1.88
CA VAL A 18 5.00 -22.26 -2.49
C VAL A 18 3.86 -21.28 -2.18
N ASP A 19 3.29 -20.69 -3.22
CA ASP A 19 2.25 -19.67 -3.14
C ASP A 19 0.88 -20.25 -3.50
N LEU A 20 0.02 -20.44 -2.49
CA LEU A 20 -1.38 -20.87 -2.64
C LEU A 20 -2.36 -19.68 -2.56
N SER A 21 -1.88 -18.48 -2.79
CA SER A 21 -2.70 -17.27 -2.63
C SER A 21 -3.65 -17.06 -3.80
N THR A 22 -4.89 -16.74 -3.47
CA THR A 22 -5.94 -16.38 -4.45
C THR A 22 -6.43 -14.94 -4.28
N THR A 23 -5.82 -14.19 -3.35
CA THR A 23 -6.20 -12.82 -3.01
C THR A 23 -4.99 -11.88 -3.00
N LEU A 24 -5.27 -10.59 -3.11
CA LEU A 24 -4.27 -9.54 -3.24
C LEU A 24 -3.14 -9.57 -2.19
N PRO A 25 -3.42 -9.69 -0.87
CA PRO A 25 -2.35 -9.60 0.13
C PRO A 25 -1.32 -10.75 0.01
N GLY A 26 -1.75 -11.95 -0.33
CA GLY A 26 -0.82 -13.06 -0.54
C GLY A 26 0.00 -12.88 -1.82
N ALA A 27 -0.65 -12.45 -2.92
CA ALA A 27 0.04 -12.17 -4.17
C ALA A 27 1.13 -11.10 -4.02
N GLN A 28 0.85 -10.05 -3.23
CA GLN A 28 1.81 -8.98 -2.93
C GLN A 28 2.96 -9.46 -2.04
N ALA A 29 2.66 -10.25 -1.00
CA ALA A 29 3.68 -10.81 -0.13
C ALA A 29 4.66 -11.69 -0.93
N THR A 30 4.14 -12.57 -1.78
CA THR A 30 4.96 -13.49 -2.57
C THR A 30 5.64 -12.80 -3.75
N GLN A 31 5.05 -11.73 -4.31
CA GLN A 31 5.73 -10.87 -5.28
C GLN A 31 6.96 -10.20 -4.64
N PHE A 32 6.83 -9.67 -3.43
CA PHE A 32 7.96 -9.09 -2.71
C PHE A 32 9.10 -10.12 -2.51
N LEU A 33 8.77 -11.35 -2.11
CA LEU A 33 9.75 -12.43 -1.96
C LEU A 33 10.43 -12.78 -3.30
N ALA A 34 9.67 -12.81 -4.40
CA ALA A 34 10.21 -13.02 -5.75
C ALA A 34 11.13 -11.86 -6.17
N ASP A 35 10.74 -10.61 -5.91
CA ASP A 35 11.56 -9.42 -6.17
C ASP A 35 12.85 -9.40 -5.34
N CYS A 36 12.91 -10.13 -4.23
CA CYS A 36 14.10 -10.35 -3.42
C CYS A 36 14.93 -11.59 -3.84
N GLY A 37 14.52 -12.32 -4.88
CA GLY A 37 15.27 -13.44 -5.45
C GLY A 37 14.81 -14.83 -5.02
N ALA A 38 13.74 -14.96 -4.23
CA ALA A 38 13.17 -16.27 -3.90
C ALA A 38 12.57 -16.94 -5.16
N GLU A 39 12.68 -18.26 -5.25
CA GLU A 39 11.94 -19.05 -6.23
C GLU A 39 10.50 -19.22 -5.76
N VAL A 40 9.58 -18.45 -6.32
CA VAL A 40 8.15 -18.51 -5.95
C VAL A 40 7.40 -19.39 -6.95
N ILE A 41 6.85 -20.49 -6.48
CA ILE A 41 6.01 -21.43 -7.25
C ILE A 41 4.55 -21.16 -6.87
N MET A 42 3.84 -20.49 -7.74
CA MET A 42 2.41 -20.20 -7.60
C MET A 42 1.60 -21.42 -8.05
N VAL A 43 0.81 -21.95 -7.14
CA VAL A 43 -0.11 -23.07 -7.39
C VAL A 43 -1.49 -22.51 -7.69
N GLU A 44 -1.96 -22.72 -8.90
CA GLU A 44 -3.23 -22.20 -9.38
C GLU A 44 -4.22 -23.33 -9.66
N PRO A 45 -5.54 -23.10 -9.51
CA PRO A 45 -6.51 -24.05 -10.03
C PRO A 45 -6.40 -24.17 -11.57
N PRO A 46 -6.83 -25.30 -12.17
CA PRO A 46 -6.75 -25.50 -13.62
C PRO A 46 -7.38 -24.39 -14.47
N VAL A 47 -8.37 -23.70 -13.92
CA VAL A 47 -9.06 -22.55 -14.57
C VAL A 47 -8.31 -21.21 -14.39
N GLY A 48 -7.20 -21.22 -13.68
CA GLY A 48 -6.43 -20.02 -13.32
C GLY A 48 -6.87 -19.38 -12.01
N SER A 49 -5.97 -18.58 -11.42
CA SER A 49 -6.24 -17.79 -10.23
C SER A 49 -7.10 -16.58 -10.56
N PRO A 50 -8.06 -16.18 -9.69
CA PRO A 50 -8.77 -14.91 -9.82
C PRO A 50 -7.86 -13.68 -9.94
N LEU A 51 -6.61 -13.77 -9.47
CA LEU A 51 -5.60 -12.72 -9.60
C LEU A 51 -5.28 -12.38 -11.05
N ARG A 52 -5.48 -13.31 -11.98
CA ARG A 52 -5.25 -13.09 -13.43
C ARG A 52 -6.32 -12.21 -14.08
N GLU A 53 -7.47 -12.03 -13.43
CA GLU A 53 -8.53 -11.12 -13.87
C GLU A 53 -8.25 -9.65 -13.52
N LEU A 54 -7.28 -9.40 -12.63
CA LEU A 54 -6.90 -8.05 -12.26
C LEU A 54 -6.03 -7.42 -13.35
N ALA A 55 -6.28 -6.16 -13.71
CA ALA A 55 -5.43 -5.42 -14.66
C ALA A 55 -3.96 -5.36 -14.22
N SER A 56 -3.68 -5.47 -12.92
CA SER A 56 -2.35 -5.46 -12.32
C SER A 56 -1.66 -6.84 -12.28
N TRP A 57 -2.26 -7.90 -12.82
CA TRP A 57 -1.69 -9.26 -12.74
C TRP A 57 -0.24 -9.35 -13.27
N PRO A 58 0.17 -8.62 -14.35
CA PRO A 58 1.53 -8.73 -14.83
C PRO A 58 2.58 -8.24 -13.82
N ALA A 59 2.19 -7.31 -12.93
CA ALA A 59 3.04 -6.83 -11.86
C ALA A 59 2.98 -7.73 -10.62
N LEU A 60 1.79 -8.20 -10.24
CA LEU A 60 1.58 -9.02 -9.04
C LEU A 60 2.18 -10.43 -9.16
N LEU A 61 2.22 -10.98 -10.37
CA LEU A 61 2.69 -12.34 -10.63
C LEU A 61 4.08 -12.39 -11.24
N ARG A 62 4.72 -11.25 -11.46
CA ARG A 62 6.05 -11.15 -12.06
C ARG A 62 7.08 -11.97 -11.30
N GLY A 63 7.99 -12.60 -12.05
CA GLY A 63 9.11 -13.34 -11.50
C GLY A 63 8.77 -14.68 -10.85
N LYS A 64 7.47 -15.02 -10.73
CA LYS A 64 7.01 -16.30 -10.19
C LYS A 64 7.06 -17.40 -11.26
N ARG A 65 6.87 -18.65 -10.83
CA ARG A 65 6.52 -19.82 -11.66
C ARG A 65 5.06 -20.16 -11.46
N SER A 66 4.41 -20.77 -12.44
CA SER A 66 3.01 -21.19 -12.35
C SER A 66 2.91 -22.70 -12.61
N VAL A 67 2.25 -23.41 -11.70
CA VAL A 67 1.82 -24.79 -11.82
C VAL A 67 0.32 -24.86 -11.57
N THR A 68 -0.37 -25.75 -12.28
CA THR A 68 -1.81 -25.95 -12.08
C THR A 68 -2.07 -27.24 -11.30
N LEU A 69 -2.80 -27.12 -10.17
CA LEU A 69 -3.26 -28.25 -9.38
C LEU A 69 -4.71 -28.04 -8.97
N ASP A 70 -5.53 -29.09 -9.06
CA ASP A 70 -6.84 -29.14 -8.44
C ASP A 70 -6.72 -29.66 -7.00
N LEU A 71 -6.79 -28.77 -6.03
CA LEU A 71 -6.68 -29.13 -4.61
C LEU A 71 -7.90 -29.91 -4.08
N HIS A 72 -8.86 -30.27 -4.92
CA HIS A 72 -9.93 -31.22 -4.61
C HIS A 72 -9.65 -32.64 -5.13
N ASP A 73 -8.57 -32.81 -5.90
CA ASP A 73 -8.09 -34.10 -6.39
C ASP A 73 -6.95 -34.61 -5.49
N ASP A 74 -7.05 -35.86 -5.05
CA ASP A 74 -6.07 -36.47 -4.11
C ASP A 74 -4.68 -36.59 -4.73
N ALA A 75 -4.57 -36.84 -6.04
CA ALA A 75 -3.29 -36.97 -6.71
C ALA A 75 -2.60 -35.60 -6.82
N ASP A 76 -3.34 -34.54 -7.06
CA ASP A 76 -2.82 -33.18 -7.07
C ASP A 76 -2.45 -32.68 -5.68
N LEU A 77 -3.21 -33.06 -4.65
CA LEU A 77 -2.80 -32.82 -3.25
C LEU A 77 -1.47 -33.51 -2.92
N GLU A 78 -1.22 -34.73 -3.40
CA GLU A 78 0.09 -35.37 -3.17
C GLU A 78 1.23 -34.70 -3.97
N ARG A 79 0.94 -34.17 -5.16
CA ARG A 79 1.89 -33.32 -5.90
C ARG A 79 2.23 -32.06 -5.11
N LEU A 80 1.22 -31.41 -4.53
CA LEU A 80 1.43 -30.26 -3.64
C LEU A 80 2.31 -30.64 -2.44
N ARG A 81 2.03 -31.76 -1.77
CA ARG A 81 2.87 -32.25 -0.65
C ARG A 81 4.31 -32.48 -1.08
N THR A 82 4.52 -32.95 -2.31
CA THR A 82 5.86 -33.11 -2.88
C THR A 82 6.58 -31.77 -3.07
N LEU A 83 5.88 -30.74 -3.51
CA LEU A 83 6.43 -29.38 -3.55
C LEU A 83 6.76 -28.87 -2.15
N LEU A 84 5.86 -29.03 -1.17
CA LEU A 84 6.05 -28.57 0.21
C LEU A 84 7.25 -29.25 0.91
N ARG A 85 7.60 -30.49 0.59
CA ARG A 85 8.82 -31.16 1.12
C ARG A 85 10.11 -30.43 0.74
N ARG A 86 10.10 -29.64 -0.32
CA ARG A 86 11.25 -28.88 -0.85
C ARG A 86 11.16 -27.39 -0.57
N ALA A 87 10.00 -26.94 -0.07
CA ALA A 87 9.75 -25.53 0.19
C ALA A 87 10.32 -25.09 1.54
N ASP A 88 10.80 -23.86 1.57
CA ASP A 88 11.17 -23.16 2.80
C ASP A 88 9.97 -22.44 3.41
N VAL A 89 9.10 -21.90 2.53
CA VAL A 89 7.94 -21.09 2.92
C VAL A 89 6.72 -21.56 2.13
N MET A 90 5.57 -21.61 2.79
CA MET A 90 4.25 -21.68 2.14
C MET A 90 3.46 -20.43 2.50
N VAL A 91 2.90 -19.77 1.51
CA VAL A 91 1.98 -18.63 1.73
C VAL A 91 0.60 -19.01 1.25
N ASN A 92 -0.42 -18.78 2.07
CA ASN A 92 -1.80 -19.02 1.68
C ASN A 92 -2.74 -17.92 2.18
N THR A 93 -3.87 -17.76 1.49
CA THR A 93 -4.95 -16.84 1.86
C THR A 93 -6.28 -17.57 2.07
N MET A 94 -6.23 -18.85 2.40
CA MET A 94 -7.39 -19.68 2.61
C MET A 94 -8.09 -19.36 3.92
N ARG A 95 -9.42 -19.42 3.92
CA ARG A 95 -10.18 -19.44 5.18
C ARG A 95 -9.96 -20.76 5.91
N PRO A 96 -9.99 -20.77 7.26
CA PRO A 96 -9.75 -21.98 8.04
C PRO A 96 -10.58 -23.20 7.59
N ALA A 97 -11.89 -23.03 7.36
CA ALA A 97 -12.74 -24.10 6.88
C ALA A 97 -12.33 -24.68 5.51
N THR A 98 -11.69 -23.86 4.65
CA THR A 98 -11.16 -24.34 3.37
C THR A 98 -9.91 -25.17 3.58
N ALA A 99 -8.97 -24.69 4.42
CA ALA A 99 -7.75 -25.42 4.77
C ALA A 99 -8.06 -26.75 5.48
N GLU A 100 -9.03 -26.75 6.41
CA GLU A 100 -9.52 -27.95 7.09
C GLU A 100 -10.02 -29.02 6.10
N ARG A 101 -10.85 -28.62 5.12
CA ARG A 101 -11.44 -29.51 4.13
C ARG A 101 -10.41 -30.24 3.26
N ILE A 102 -9.28 -29.60 2.96
CA ILE A 102 -8.22 -30.18 2.11
C ILE A 102 -6.99 -30.65 2.90
N GLY A 103 -7.10 -30.68 4.24
CA GLY A 103 -6.06 -31.20 5.12
C GLY A 103 -4.79 -30.34 5.22
N LEU A 104 -4.91 -29.04 4.97
CA LEU A 104 -3.80 -28.07 5.10
C LEU A 104 -3.96 -27.19 6.35
N THR A 105 -4.34 -27.81 7.48
CA THR A 105 -4.37 -27.13 8.79
C THR A 105 -2.96 -26.84 9.30
N HIS A 106 -2.81 -25.90 10.20
CA HIS A 106 -1.53 -25.56 10.82
C HIS A 106 -0.88 -26.78 11.48
N ASP A 107 -1.65 -27.56 12.25
CA ASP A 107 -1.16 -28.77 12.92
C ASP A 107 -0.68 -29.84 11.93
N ALA A 108 -1.46 -30.08 10.86
CA ALA A 108 -1.10 -31.03 9.83
C ALA A 108 0.19 -30.61 9.08
N LEU A 109 0.31 -29.34 8.75
CA LEU A 109 1.48 -28.79 8.07
C LEU A 109 2.72 -28.82 8.98
N SER A 110 2.63 -28.39 10.22
CA SER A 110 3.74 -28.40 11.18
C SER A 110 4.23 -29.83 11.47
N THR A 111 3.30 -30.78 11.53
CA THR A 111 3.65 -32.20 11.76
C THR A 111 4.33 -32.81 10.54
N ALA A 112 3.79 -32.57 9.34
CA ALA A 112 4.29 -33.16 8.11
C ALA A 112 5.58 -32.50 7.59
N PHE A 113 5.74 -31.20 7.86
CA PHE A 113 6.83 -30.36 7.36
C PHE A 113 7.43 -29.49 8.46
N PRO A 114 8.15 -30.05 9.43
CA PRO A 114 8.57 -29.36 10.66
C PRO A 114 9.56 -28.19 10.43
N ARG A 115 10.15 -28.07 9.24
CA ARG A 115 11.04 -26.96 8.87
C ARG A 115 10.34 -25.89 8.03
N LEU A 116 9.11 -26.15 7.58
CA LEU A 116 8.36 -25.24 6.72
C LEU A 116 7.87 -24.03 7.51
N VAL A 117 8.14 -22.84 7.03
CA VAL A 117 7.49 -21.61 7.50
C VAL A 117 6.16 -21.47 6.76
N VAL A 118 5.06 -21.44 7.49
CA VAL A 118 3.71 -21.33 6.92
C VAL A 118 3.15 -19.94 7.21
N ALA A 119 2.97 -19.12 6.19
CA ALA A 119 2.34 -17.82 6.31
C ALA A 119 0.88 -17.89 5.88
N THR A 120 -0.03 -17.58 6.80
CA THR A 120 -1.48 -17.55 6.55
C THR A 120 -1.99 -16.11 6.68
N ILE A 121 -2.62 -15.61 5.61
CA ILE A 121 -3.19 -14.27 5.56
C ILE A 121 -4.70 -14.38 5.37
N THR A 122 -5.45 -14.15 6.44
CA THR A 122 -6.92 -14.25 6.41
C THR A 122 -7.59 -12.87 6.44
N GLY A 123 -8.90 -12.82 6.27
CA GLY A 123 -9.65 -11.56 6.47
C GLY A 123 -9.76 -11.18 7.96
N TRP A 124 -10.00 -12.17 8.83
CA TRP A 124 -10.44 -11.95 10.21
C TRP A 124 -9.64 -12.69 11.29
N GLY A 125 -8.60 -13.41 10.89
CA GLY A 125 -7.86 -14.30 11.76
C GLY A 125 -8.30 -15.77 11.60
N SER A 126 -7.52 -16.70 12.17
CA SER A 126 -7.74 -18.14 12.08
C SER A 126 -8.69 -18.68 13.16
N THR A 127 -9.04 -17.86 14.13
CA THR A 127 -9.92 -18.21 15.26
C THR A 127 -11.03 -17.18 15.46
N GLY A 128 -11.97 -17.48 16.37
CA GLY A 128 -13.03 -16.55 16.72
C GLY A 128 -14.26 -16.59 15.78
N PRO A 129 -15.29 -15.78 16.08
CA PRO A 129 -16.61 -15.89 15.44
C PRO A 129 -16.63 -15.48 13.97
N PHE A 130 -15.63 -14.74 13.50
CA PHE A 130 -15.56 -14.24 12.11
C PHE A 130 -14.55 -15.02 11.25
N ARG A 131 -13.88 -16.05 11.77
CA ARG A 131 -12.78 -16.76 11.09
C ARG A 131 -13.13 -17.22 9.65
N ASP A 132 -14.37 -17.58 9.41
CA ASP A 132 -14.84 -18.09 8.12
C ASP A 132 -15.65 -17.05 7.30
N TYR A 133 -15.76 -15.81 7.80
CA TYR A 133 -16.39 -14.76 7.04
C TYR A 133 -15.55 -14.33 5.84
N LYS A 134 -16.22 -13.81 4.81
CA LYS A 134 -15.53 -13.22 3.65
C LYS A 134 -14.73 -11.99 4.09
N GLY A 135 -13.42 -12.07 3.92
CA GLY A 135 -12.48 -11.00 4.25
C GLY A 135 -12.19 -10.09 3.06
N TRP A 136 -13.23 -9.49 2.47
CA TRP A 136 -13.02 -8.51 1.42
C TRP A 136 -12.53 -7.19 2.02
N GLU A 137 -11.61 -6.51 1.33
CA GLU A 137 -11.03 -5.23 1.74
C GLU A 137 -12.08 -4.26 2.29
N ALA A 138 -13.14 -3.99 1.51
CA ALA A 138 -14.21 -3.07 1.89
C ALA A 138 -14.95 -3.47 3.17
N LEU A 139 -15.15 -4.77 3.41
CA LEU A 139 -15.83 -5.25 4.62
C LEU A 139 -14.96 -5.09 5.86
N VAL A 140 -13.66 -5.34 5.72
CA VAL A 140 -12.70 -5.15 6.80
C VAL A 140 -12.55 -3.68 7.14
N MET A 141 -12.36 -2.81 6.15
CA MET A 141 -12.26 -1.38 6.34
C MET A 141 -13.52 -0.77 6.98
N ALA A 142 -14.72 -1.24 6.59
CA ALA A 142 -15.96 -0.80 7.21
C ALA A 142 -16.05 -1.22 8.69
N LYS A 143 -15.63 -2.48 9.01
CA LYS A 143 -15.68 -3.00 10.37
C LYS A 143 -14.62 -2.39 11.30
N THR A 144 -13.49 -1.99 10.77
CA THR A 144 -12.40 -1.38 11.56
C THR A 144 -12.60 0.09 11.88
N GLY A 145 -13.67 0.72 11.36
CA GLY A 145 -13.95 2.13 11.59
C GLY A 145 -13.30 3.10 10.59
N VAL A 146 -12.33 2.66 9.80
CA VAL A 146 -11.60 3.52 8.85
C VAL A 146 -12.53 4.25 7.87
N MET A 147 -13.61 3.59 7.42
CA MET A 147 -14.59 4.24 6.55
C MET A 147 -15.37 5.35 7.26
N HIS A 148 -15.58 5.19 8.57
CA HIS A 148 -16.23 6.21 9.40
C HIS A 148 -15.34 7.44 9.53
N GLU A 149 -14.03 7.26 9.73
CA GLU A 149 -13.04 8.33 9.77
C GLU A 149 -13.02 9.19 8.49
N LYS A 150 -13.35 8.59 7.36
CA LYS A 150 -13.38 9.26 6.06
C LYS A 150 -14.74 9.90 5.75
N ARG A 151 -15.65 10.02 6.74
CA ARG A 151 -16.87 10.82 6.58
C ARG A 151 -16.49 12.27 6.23
N GLY A 152 -17.24 12.89 5.37
CA GLY A 152 -16.93 14.23 4.86
C GLY A 152 -16.06 14.26 3.60
N LEU A 153 -15.50 13.12 3.17
CA LEU A 153 -14.85 12.99 1.85
C LEU A 153 -15.83 12.55 0.75
N ALA A 154 -17.01 12.05 1.12
CA ALA A 154 -18.05 11.71 0.17
C ALA A 154 -18.90 12.96 -0.17
N PRO A 155 -19.42 13.06 -1.42
CA PRO A 155 -20.28 14.19 -1.82
C PRO A 155 -21.69 14.15 -1.18
N ARG A 156 -21.93 13.26 -0.26
CA ARG A 156 -23.16 13.06 0.51
C ARG A 156 -22.83 12.62 1.94
N PRO A 157 -23.73 12.80 2.91
CA PRO A 157 -23.51 12.38 4.29
C PRO A 157 -23.23 10.88 4.41
N GLY A 158 -22.33 10.51 5.29
CA GLY A 158 -21.97 9.14 5.64
C GLY A 158 -20.53 8.75 5.37
N PRO A 159 -20.16 7.52 5.70
CA PRO A 159 -18.82 7.00 5.47
C PRO A 159 -18.45 6.95 3.99
N ALA A 160 -17.17 7.14 3.69
CA ALA A 160 -16.63 7.07 2.33
C ALA A 160 -15.76 5.82 2.14
N TYR A 161 -16.01 5.07 1.07
CA TYR A 161 -15.12 4.01 0.64
C TYR A 161 -13.94 4.58 -0.13
N THR A 162 -12.73 4.13 0.21
CA THR A 162 -11.53 4.44 -0.55
C THR A 162 -11.14 3.24 -1.43
N THR A 163 -10.64 3.52 -2.62
CA THR A 163 -10.23 2.47 -3.57
C THR A 163 -8.86 1.84 -3.24
N PHE A 164 -8.12 2.40 -2.31
CA PHE A 164 -6.83 1.86 -1.89
C PHE A 164 -7.00 0.64 -0.98
N ALA A 165 -6.27 -0.42 -1.29
CA ALA A 165 -6.32 -1.69 -0.55
C ALA A 165 -5.39 -1.66 0.67
N TYR A 166 -5.60 -0.72 1.60
CA TYR A 166 -4.74 -0.50 2.77
C TYR A 166 -4.60 -1.75 3.65
N ALA A 167 -5.70 -2.43 3.93
CA ALA A 167 -5.69 -3.62 4.77
C ALA A 167 -4.90 -4.76 4.09
N SER A 168 -5.07 -4.95 2.79
CA SER A 168 -4.33 -5.95 2.01
C SER A 168 -2.84 -5.64 1.97
N TRP A 169 -2.44 -4.38 1.72
CA TRP A 169 -1.04 -3.97 1.72
C TRP A 169 -0.40 -4.15 3.09
N GLY A 170 -1.05 -3.69 4.16
CA GLY A 170 -0.56 -3.84 5.52
C GLY A 170 -0.39 -5.31 5.91
N ALA A 171 -1.37 -6.16 5.58
CA ALA A 171 -1.29 -7.60 5.85
C ALA A 171 -0.17 -8.28 5.04
N ALA A 172 0.04 -7.89 3.77
CA ALA A 172 1.12 -8.41 2.94
C ALA A 172 2.49 -8.10 3.55
N HIS A 173 2.72 -6.85 3.95
CA HIS A 173 3.98 -6.44 4.58
C HIS A 173 4.20 -7.12 5.94
N ALA A 174 3.16 -7.24 6.77
CA ALA A 174 3.23 -7.97 8.03
C ALA A 174 3.59 -9.45 7.82
N ALA A 175 2.99 -10.09 6.80
CA ALA A 175 3.31 -11.47 6.45
C ALA A 175 4.79 -11.63 6.04
N VAL A 176 5.31 -10.73 5.18
CA VAL A 176 6.72 -10.76 4.77
C VAL A 176 7.65 -10.59 5.97
N GLN A 177 7.37 -9.63 6.86
CA GLN A 177 8.16 -9.42 8.07
C GLN A 177 8.15 -10.67 8.98
N GLY A 178 6.98 -11.27 9.17
CA GLY A 178 6.84 -12.50 9.95
C GLY A 178 7.57 -13.68 9.31
N VAL A 179 7.49 -13.85 8.00
CA VAL A 179 8.23 -14.89 7.26
C VAL A 179 9.74 -14.72 7.43
N LEU A 180 10.27 -13.51 7.24
CA LEU A 180 11.70 -13.24 7.38
C LEU A 180 12.17 -13.48 8.82
N ALA A 181 11.38 -13.08 9.84
CA ALA A 181 11.67 -13.33 11.23
C ALA A 181 11.68 -14.84 11.55
N ALA A 182 10.70 -15.60 11.04
CA ALA A 182 10.61 -17.04 11.22
C ALA A 182 11.76 -17.79 10.51
N LEU A 183 12.18 -17.33 9.33
CA LEU A 183 13.33 -17.88 8.63
C LEU A 183 14.62 -17.64 9.41
N LEU A 184 14.80 -16.44 9.97
CA LEU A 184 15.96 -16.12 10.79
C LEU A 184 16.01 -16.94 12.07
N GLU A 185 14.86 -17.12 12.74
CA GLU A 185 14.77 -17.96 13.94
C GLU A 185 15.06 -19.43 13.63
N ARG A 186 14.60 -19.92 12.47
CA ARG A 186 14.87 -21.28 11.98
C ARG A 186 16.37 -21.61 11.88
N GLU A 187 17.24 -20.63 11.64
CA GLU A 187 18.70 -20.85 11.62
C GLU A 187 19.21 -21.32 12.99
N SER A 188 18.54 -20.95 14.07
CA SER A 188 18.90 -21.33 15.44
C SER A 188 18.16 -22.60 15.91
N SER A 189 16.85 -22.67 15.68
CA SER A 189 16.00 -23.79 16.16
C SER A 189 16.01 -25.01 15.24
N GLY A 190 16.27 -24.81 13.97
CA GLY A 190 16.09 -25.81 12.93
C GLY A 190 14.64 -26.09 12.56
N LEU A 191 13.66 -25.36 13.16
CA LEU A 191 12.23 -25.58 12.98
C LEU A 191 11.57 -24.40 12.23
N GLY A 192 10.57 -24.69 11.41
CA GLY A 192 9.67 -23.71 10.85
C GLY A 192 8.64 -23.23 11.87
N GLN A 193 7.88 -22.22 11.49
CA GLN A 193 6.84 -21.62 12.33
C GLN A 193 5.57 -21.32 11.53
N ILE A 194 4.44 -21.21 12.24
CA ILE A 194 3.21 -20.67 11.69
C ILE A 194 3.22 -19.15 11.89
N VAL A 195 3.20 -18.42 10.81
CA VAL A 195 3.08 -16.96 10.76
C VAL A 195 1.65 -16.61 10.38
N GLU A 196 0.94 -15.93 11.25
CA GLU A 196 -0.43 -15.52 11.00
C GLU A 196 -0.55 -14.00 10.97
N THR A 197 -1.25 -13.51 9.96
CA THR A 197 -1.72 -12.13 9.91
C THR A 197 -3.10 -12.08 9.23
N ASN A 198 -3.73 -10.92 9.30
CA ASN A 198 -5.06 -10.75 8.71
C ASN A 198 -5.27 -9.30 8.29
N LEU A 199 -6.33 -9.06 7.52
CA LEU A 199 -6.61 -7.72 7.01
C LEU A 199 -6.94 -6.71 8.12
N VAL A 200 -7.50 -7.15 9.25
CA VAL A 200 -7.77 -6.26 10.40
C VAL A 200 -6.44 -5.74 10.98
N THR A 201 -5.49 -6.65 11.21
CA THR A 201 -4.14 -6.29 11.68
C THR A 201 -3.41 -5.43 10.64
N GLY A 202 -3.54 -5.80 9.36
CA GLY A 202 -2.99 -5.01 8.25
C GLY A 202 -3.49 -3.58 8.26
N MET A 203 -4.80 -3.37 8.45
CA MET A 203 -5.37 -2.03 8.55
C MET A 203 -4.83 -1.26 9.76
N GLY A 204 -4.76 -1.89 10.92
CA GLY A 204 -4.23 -1.27 12.13
C GLY A 204 -2.74 -0.88 12.01
N SER A 205 -1.97 -1.56 11.17
CA SER A 205 -0.57 -1.21 10.91
C SER A 205 -0.41 -0.03 9.94
N MET A 206 -1.40 0.21 9.08
CA MET A 206 -1.33 1.27 8.06
C MET A 206 -1.84 2.63 8.56
N ASP A 207 -2.79 2.63 9.47
CA ASP A 207 -3.33 3.88 10.04
C ASP A 207 -3.56 3.80 11.55
N PRO A 208 -2.48 3.61 12.35
CA PRO A 208 -2.62 3.56 13.81
C PRO A 208 -2.94 4.91 14.41
N TYR A 209 -2.56 6.02 13.73
CA TYR A 209 -2.67 7.36 14.26
C TYR A 209 -4.12 7.84 14.32
N ASN A 210 -4.81 7.90 13.18
CA ASN A 210 -6.18 8.42 13.12
C ASN A 210 -7.15 7.50 13.87
N TRP A 211 -7.03 6.20 13.68
CA TRP A 211 -7.88 5.22 14.35
C TRP A 211 -7.72 5.26 15.87
N PHE A 212 -6.48 5.31 16.36
CA PHE A 212 -6.21 5.38 17.79
C PHE A 212 -6.64 6.73 18.38
N TYR A 213 -6.44 7.82 17.65
CA TYR A 213 -6.84 9.16 18.04
C TYR A 213 -8.35 9.25 18.29
N GLU A 214 -9.16 8.77 17.36
CA GLU A 214 -10.63 8.74 17.52
C GLU A 214 -11.06 7.86 18.69
N MET A 215 -10.44 6.69 18.90
CA MET A 215 -10.74 5.85 20.06
C MET A 215 -10.42 6.56 21.40
N VAL A 216 -9.34 7.33 21.44
CA VAL A 216 -9.00 8.12 22.63
C VAL A 216 -10.04 9.20 22.87
N LEU A 217 -10.46 9.94 21.83
CA LEU A 217 -11.49 10.98 21.94
C LEU A 217 -12.86 10.41 22.34
N GLU A 218 -13.24 9.26 21.80
CA GLU A 218 -14.48 8.57 22.16
C GLU A 218 -14.49 8.16 23.64
N ARG A 219 -13.35 7.66 24.14
CA ARG A 219 -13.21 7.19 25.52
C ARG A 219 -12.98 8.33 26.53
N TYR A 220 -12.26 9.36 26.12
CA TYR A 220 -11.85 10.50 26.93
C TYR A 220 -12.13 11.81 26.19
N PRO A 221 -13.41 12.24 26.12
CA PRO A 221 -13.78 13.52 25.50
C PRO A 221 -13.02 14.67 26.16
N GLY A 222 -12.34 15.48 25.35
CA GLY A 222 -11.53 16.60 25.83
C GLY A 222 -10.06 16.27 26.14
N ALA A 223 -9.59 15.02 25.91
CA ALA A 223 -8.15 14.69 25.97
C ALA A 223 -7.36 15.42 24.89
N PHE A 224 -7.99 15.64 23.74
CA PHE A 224 -7.48 16.42 22.61
C PHE A 224 -8.63 17.26 22.03
N GLU A 225 -8.30 18.31 21.30
CA GLU A 225 -9.30 18.97 20.45
C GLU A 225 -9.60 18.03 19.26
N PRO A 226 -10.90 17.77 18.97
CA PRO A 226 -11.27 16.99 17.80
C PRO A 226 -10.70 17.62 16.53
N MET A 227 -10.20 16.82 15.61
CA MET A 227 -9.86 17.32 14.28
C MET A 227 -11.17 17.71 13.57
N ASP A 228 -11.29 18.99 13.22
CA ASP A 228 -12.41 19.45 12.43
C ASP A 228 -12.46 18.70 11.09
N ALA A 229 -13.68 18.45 10.62
CA ALA A 229 -13.85 18.01 9.24
C ALA A 229 -13.15 18.99 8.29
N ALA A 230 -12.47 18.49 7.30
CA ALA A 230 -11.75 19.35 6.34
C ALA A 230 -12.70 20.33 5.64
N TYR A 231 -13.91 19.85 5.32
CA TYR A 231 -14.96 20.63 4.66
C TYR A 231 -16.31 20.41 5.34
N ASP A 232 -17.19 21.42 5.28
CA ASP A 232 -18.58 21.27 5.67
C ASP A 232 -19.43 20.60 4.57
N ASP A 233 -20.72 20.40 4.83
CA ASP A 233 -21.67 19.79 3.88
C ASP A 233 -21.85 20.57 2.57
N GLN A 234 -21.37 21.81 2.50
CA GLN A 234 -21.39 22.67 1.31
C GLN A 234 -20.03 22.71 0.62
N GLY A 235 -19.05 21.93 1.09
CA GLY A 235 -17.68 21.91 0.54
C GLY A 235 -16.83 23.14 0.94
N ARG A 236 -17.25 23.89 1.99
CA ARG A 236 -16.47 25.04 2.47
C ARG A 236 -15.41 24.59 3.47
N PRO A 237 -14.21 25.21 3.47
CA PRO A 237 -13.10 24.83 4.34
C PRO A 237 -13.45 25.06 5.82
N GLN A 238 -13.14 24.09 6.68
CA GLN A 238 -13.38 24.15 8.11
C GLN A 238 -12.08 24.17 8.93
N ALA A 239 -11.04 23.46 8.47
CA ALA A 239 -9.77 23.34 9.18
C ALA A 239 -8.68 24.18 8.53
N TYR A 240 -7.79 24.79 9.33
CA TYR A 240 -6.62 25.53 8.82
C TYR A 240 -5.69 24.64 7.97
N LEU A 241 -5.72 23.35 8.20
CA LEU A 241 -4.90 22.38 7.46
C LEU A 241 -5.16 22.42 5.95
N ILE A 242 -6.36 22.82 5.52
CA ILE A 242 -6.70 23.02 4.11
C ILE A 242 -5.85 24.12 3.47
N TYR A 243 -5.51 25.17 4.20
CA TYR A 243 -4.65 26.24 3.71
C TYR A 243 -3.20 25.75 3.54
N ALA A 244 -2.73 24.98 4.54
CA ALA A 244 -1.39 24.41 4.53
C ALA A 244 -1.23 23.30 3.50
N LEU A 245 -2.30 22.52 3.26
CA LEU A 245 -2.35 21.42 2.30
C LEU A 245 -3.23 21.76 1.09
N LEU A 246 -3.11 23.00 0.58
CA LEU A 246 -3.93 23.48 -0.52
C LEU A 246 -3.81 22.59 -1.76
N VAL A 247 -4.96 22.22 -2.28
CA VAL A 247 -5.09 21.54 -3.58
C VAL A 247 -5.83 22.46 -4.52
N CYS A 248 -5.19 22.88 -5.60
CA CYS A 248 -5.85 23.77 -6.54
C CYS A 248 -5.26 23.70 -7.96
N PRO A 249 -6.04 24.13 -8.98
CA PRO A 249 -5.55 24.17 -10.35
C PRO A 249 -4.64 25.39 -10.60
N THR A 250 -3.67 25.20 -11.48
CA THR A 250 -2.88 26.26 -12.08
C THR A 250 -3.64 26.92 -13.22
N LYS A 251 -3.13 28.05 -13.75
CA LYS A 251 -3.69 28.76 -14.89
C LYS A 251 -3.87 27.90 -16.14
N ASP A 252 -2.98 26.92 -16.34
CA ASP A 252 -3.00 25.96 -17.45
C ASP A 252 -3.72 24.64 -17.11
N GLY A 253 -4.49 24.61 -16.02
CA GLY A 253 -5.39 23.51 -15.65
C GLY A 253 -4.70 22.28 -15.07
N ARG A 254 -3.42 22.36 -14.71
CA ARG A 254 -2.74 21.29 -13.96
C ARG A 254 -3.03 21.47 -12.48
N TRP A 255 -3.08 20.37 -11.73
CA TRP A 255 -3.38 20.40 -10.30
C TRP A 255 -2.11 20.29 -9.45
N LEU A 256 -2.00 21.17 -8.45
CA LEU A 256 -0.92 21.18 -7.48
C LEU A 256 -1.44 20.80 -6.08
N GLN A 257 -0.64 20.03 -5.36
CA GLN A 257 -0.71 19.86 -3.92
C GLN A 257 0.37 20.69 -3.28
N PHE A 258 0.02 21.53 -2.32
CA PHE A 258 0.98 22.21 -1.45
C PHE A 258 1.05 21.53 -0.08
N ALA A 259 2.17 21.71 0.63
CA ALA A 259 2.41 21.12 1.96
C ALA A 259 3.17 22.12 2.85
N GLN A 260 2.51 23.22 3.23
CA GLN A 260 3.08 24.32 4.00
C GLN A 260 2.77 24.16 5.50
N VAL A 261 3.26 23.07 6.10
CA VAL A 261 2.83 22.59 7.42
C VAL A 261 3.59 23.18 8.61
N SER A 262 4.47 24.17 8.40
CA SER A 262 5.19 24.85 9.47
C SER A 262 5.07 26.36 9.35
N PRO A 263 5.22 27.13 10.46
CA PRO A 263 5.13 28.60 10.43
C PRO A 263 6.06 29.26 9.41
N LYS A 264 7.28 28.73 9.26
CA LYS A 264 8.24 29.21 8.26
C LYS A 264 7.74 29.01 6.83
N LEU A 265 7.24 27.81 6.53
CA LEU A 265 6.72 27.48 5.20
C LEU A 265 5.44 28.27 4.89
N ILE A 266 4.54 28.43 5.88
CA ILE A 266 3.35 29.28 5.73
C ILE A 266 3.72 30.72 5.43
N GLY A 267 4.71 31.28 6.13
CA GLY A 267 5.20 32.64 5.86
C GLY A 267 5.76 32.82 4.45
N ALA A 268 6.57 31.88 3.98
CA ALA A 268 7.08 31.86 2.62
C ALA A 268 5.95 31.75 1.58
N TRP A 269 4.97 30.89 1.85
CA TRP A 269 3.80 30.66 1.02
C TRP A 269 2.94 31.93 0.87
N LEU A 270 2.59 32.57 2.00
CA LEU A 270 1.80 33.81 1.98
C LEU A 270 2.55 34.97 1.30
N THR A 271 3.86 35.00 1.40
CA THR A 271 4.71 35.98 0.69
C THR A 271 4.63 35.73 -0.80
N GLU A 272 4.76 34.48 -1.24
CA GLU A 272 4.72 34.09 -2.65
C GLU A 272 3.35 34.35 -3.29
N LEU A 273 2.28 34.17 -2.53
CA LEU A 273 0.91 34.48 -2.94
C LEU A 273 0.57 35.98 -2.88
N ASP A 274 1.48 36.84 -2.42
CA ASP A 274 1.22 38.25 -2.13
C ASP A 274 0.03 38.47 -1.16
N LEU A 275 -0.13 37.55 -0.19
CA LEU A 275 -1.21 37.57 0.80
C LEU A 275 -0.72 37.97 2.21
N LEU A 276 0.58 38.06 2.44
CA LEU A 276 1.12 38.41 3.76
C LEU A 276 0.64 39.80 4.22
N LYS A 277 0.50 40.74 3.31
CA LYS A 277 0.01 42.10 3.58
C LYS A 277 -1.46 42.14 3.98
N GLU A 278 -2.27 41.19 3.50
CA GLU A 278 -3.70 41.11 3.82
C GLU A 278 -3.91 40.85 5.33
N LEU A 279 -2.97 40.15 5.99
CA LEU A 279 -3.04 39.90 7.41
C LEU A 279 -2.96 41.16 8.28
N ALA A 280 -2.62 42.30 7.72
CA ALA A 280 -2.68 43.60 8.41
C ALA A 280 -4.12 44.11 8.57
N ASP A 281 -5.07 43.62 7.78
CA ASP A 281 -6.48 43.95 7.94
C ASP A 281 -7.08 43.23 9.17
N PRO A 282 -7.70 43.96 10.12
CA PRO A 282 -8.36 43.37 11.26
C PRO A 282 -9.38 42.27 10.95
N LYS A 283 -9.92 42.23 9.73
CA LYS A 283 -10.80 41.19 9.23
C LYS A 283 -10.18 39.80 9.35
N TRP A 284 -8.87 39.68 9.19
CA TRP A 284 -8.13 38.42 9.21
C TRP A 284 -7.50 38.09 10.56
N GLN A 285 -7.91 38.84 11.59
CA GLN A 285 -7.45 38.55 12.95
C GLN A 285 -7.86 37.12 13.35
N GLY A 286 -6.89 36.35 13.83
CA GLY A 286 -7.06 34.94 14.20
C GLY A 286 -6.56 33.95 13.16
N PHE A 287 -6.12 34.41 11.97
CA PHE A 287 -5.50 33.49 11.02
C PHE A 287 -4.36 32.65 11.65
N PRO A 288 -4.27 31.36 11.40
CA PRO A 288 -5.05 30.57 10.42
C PRO A 288 -6.40 30.04 10.94
N MET A 289 -6.74 30.27 12.22
CA MET A 289 -7.98 29.83 12.87
C MET A 289 -9.07 30.89 12.70
N LEU A 290 -9.50 31.12 11.45
CA LEU A 290 -10.53 32.13 11.18
C LEU A 290 -11.89 31.74 11.77
N PRO A 291 -12.59 32.69 12.46
CA PRO A 291 -13.71 32.35 13.36
C PRO A 291 -14.98 31.91 12.61
N THR A 292 -15.19 32.35 11.36
CA THR A 292 -16.45 32.04 10.67
C THR A 292 -16.21 31.28 9.35
N PRO A 293 -17.17 30.43 8.93
CA PRO A 293 -17.09 29.72 7.64
C PRO A 293 -16.91 30.65 6.45
N GLU A 294 -17.54 31.84 6.48
CA GLU A 294 -17.45 32.83 5.41
C GLU A 294 -16.03 33.38 5.27
N LEU A 295 -15.38 33.72 6.38
CA LEU A 295 -13.99 34.19 6.38
C LEU A 295 -13.03 33.07 5.92
N ARG A 296 -13.27 31.85 6.37
CA ARG A 296 -12.48 30.69 5.95
C ARG A 296 -12.60 30.47 4.45
N THR A 297 -13.80 30.53 3.89
CA THR A 297 -14.05 30.37 2.46
C THR A 297 -13.42 31.51 1.66
N GLU A 298 -13.59 32.75 2.07
CA GLU A 298 -13.02 33.91 1.40
C GLU A 298 -11.49 33.85 1.34
N TRP A 299 -10.84 33.46 2.45
CA TRP A 299 -9.38 33.28 2.47
C TRP A 299 -8.93 32.15 1.52
N TRP A 300 -9.65 31.04 1.54
CA TRP A 300 -9.39 29.91 0.65
C TRP A 300 -9.53 30.30 -0.83
N ASP A 301 -10.59 31.03 -1.18
CA ASP A 301 -10.83 31.52 -2.54
C ASP A 301 -9.70 32.47 -3.00
N MET A 302 -9.23 33.34 -2.13
CA MET A 302 -8.08 34.21 -2.41
C MET A 302 -6.82 33.39 -2.71
N MET A 303 -6.54 32.36 -1.94
CA MET A 303 -5.39 31.48 -2.18
C MET A 303 -5.52 30.75 -3.53
N ILE A 304 -6.69 30.20 -3.83
CA ILE A 304 -6.97 29.52 -5.11
C ILE A 304 -6.79 30.50 -6.29
N GLU A 305 -7.31 31.72 -6.19
CA GLU A 305 -7.15 32.74 -7.22
C GLU A 305 -5.68 33.05 -7.49
N ARG A 306 -4.87 33.25 -6.43
CA ARG A 306 -3.45 33.54 -6.56
C ARG A 306 -2.66 32.39 -7.19
N VAL A 307 -2.96 31.15 -6.81
CA VAL A 307 -2.33 29.99 -7.45
C VAL A 307 -2.77 29.84 -8.90
N GLY A 308 -4.06 29.98 -9.18
CA GLY A 308 -4.64 29.89 -10.53
C GLY A 308 -4.23 31.04 -11.48
N ALA A 309 -3.61 32.09 -10.98
CA ALA A 309 -3.05 33.16 -11.81
C ALA A 309 -1.75 32.76 -12.54
N ARG A 310 -1.05 31.70 -12.09
CA ARG A 310 0.23 31.24 -12.64
C ARG A 310 0.11 29.87 -13.30
N THR A 311 0.95 29.63 -14.28
CA THR A 311 1.11 28.33 -14.94
C THR A 311 1.90 27.34 -14.07
N LEU A 312 1.83 26.04 -14.40
CA LEU A 312 2.66 25.03 -13.76
C LEU A 312 4.15 25.36 -13.85
N ALA A 313 4.62 25.82 -15.02
CA ALA A 313 6.03 26.14 -15.24
C ALA A 313 6.51 27.28 -14.31
N GLU A 314 5.69 28.32 -14.13
CA GLU A 314 5.97 29.43 -13.21
C GLU A 314 6.02 28.95 -11.75
N TRP A 315 5.15 28.03 -11.36
CA TRP A 315 5.18 27.43 -10.02
C TRP A 315 6.40 26.53 -9.80
N GLN A 316 6.76 25.73 -10.79
CA GLN A 316 7.97 24.88 -10.70
C GLN A 316 9.23 25.72 -10.59
N GLN A 317 9.30 26.85 -11.31
CA GLN A 317 10.40 27.79 -11.16
C GLN A 317 10.43 28.40 -9.76
N ALA A 318 9.32 28.92 -9.24
CA ALA A 318 9.24 29.47 -7.89
C ALA A 318 9.67 28.48 -6.81
N MET A 319 9.21 27.21 -6.90
CA MET A 319 9.62 26.14 -5.98
C MET A 319 11.09 25.76 -6.11
N THR A 320 11.71 25.95 -7.26
CA THR A 320 13.15 25.72 -7.45
C THR A 320 13.98 26.87 -6.87
N GLU A 321 13.51 28.08 -6.99
CA GLU A 321 14.19 29.30 -6.49
C GLU A 321 14.00 29.49 -4.98
N ASN A 322 12.87 29.02 -4.43
CA ASN A 322 12.57 29.11 -3.01
C ASN A 322 12.22 27.72 -2.43
N LEU A 323 13.18 27.10 -1.76
CA LEU A 323 13.04 25.77 -1.16
C LEU A 323 12.09 25.72 0.05
N ASP A 324 11.61 26.87 0.52
CA ASP A 324 10.56 26.94 1.54
C ASP A 324 9.14 26.88 0.91
N LEU A 325 9.03 26.79 -0.42
CA LEU A 325 7.79 26.46 -1.12
C LEU A 325 7.72 24.97 -1.37
N SER A 326 6.87 24.30 -0.61
CA SER A 326 6.67 22.86 -0.67
C SER A 326 5.41 22.53 -1.46
N GLY A 327 5.57 22.16 -2.71
CA GLY A 327 4.45 21.81 -3.58
C GLY A 327 4.84 20.78 -4.64
N GLU A 328 3.85 20.05 -5.16
CA GLU A 328 4.07 19.04 -6.19
C GLU A 328 2.86 18.90 -7.13
N LEU A 329 3.14 18.51 -8.36
CA LEU A 329 2.15 18.24 -9.38
C LEU A 329 1.40 16.92 -9.09
N PHE A 330 0.08 16.94 -9.16
CA PHE A 330 -0.69 15.70 -9.29
C PHE A 330 -0.43 15.07 -10.66
N ARG A 331 0.27 13.95 -10.65
CA ARG A 331 0.60 13.18 -11.84
C ARG A 331 -0.37 12.03 -12.04
N THR A 332 -0.56 11.65 -13.30
CA THR A 332 -1.13 10.33 -13.58
C THR A 332 -0.14 9.23 -13.16
N PRO A 333 -0.59 7.99 -12.95
CA PRO A 333 0.32 6.86 -12.67
C PRO A 333 1.41 6.71 -13.75
N GLU A 334 1.07 6.96 -15.01
CA GLU A 334 2.00 6.90 -16.14
C GLU A 334 3.06 8.01 -16.06
N GLU A 335 2.64 9.27 -15.85
CA GLU A 335 3.56 10.39 -15.65
C GLU A 335 4.46 10.18 -14.41
N SER A 336 3.98 9.46 -13.39
CA SER A 336 4.77 9.14 -12.19
C SER A 336 5.91 8.18 -12.48
N LEU A 337 5.72 7.23 -13.39
CA LEU A 337 6.79 6.33 -13.82
C LEU A 337 7.88 7.05 -14.63
N ASP A 338 7.53 8.17 -15.27
CA ASP A 338 8.45 9.04 -16.02
C ASP A 338 9.07 10.17 -15.19
N HIS A 339 8.71 10.26 -13.91
CA HIS A 339 9.25 11.31 -13.04
C HIS A 339 10.79 11.24 -13.00
N PRO A 340 11.51 12.38 -13.13
CA PRO A 340 12.97 12.38 -13.17
C PRO A 340 13.65 11.63 -12.00
N GLN A 341 13.11 11.79 -10.78
CA GLN A 341 13.62 11.06 -9.62
C GLN A 341 13.37 9.55 -9.73
N THR A 342 12.18 9.14 -10.18
CA THR A 342 11.82 7.73 -10.40
C THR A 342 12.75 7.09 -11.44
N ALA A 343 13.03 7.81 -12.54
CA ALA A 343 13.94 7.37 -13.57
C ALA A 343 15.41 7.32 -13.09
N HIS A 344 15.85 8.35 -12.36
CA HIS A 344 17.21 8.43 -11.81
C HIS A 344 17.51 7.28 -10.85
N GLU A 345 16.57 6.96 -9.98
CA GLU A 345 16.72 5.87 -8.99
C GLU A 345 16.42 4.48 -9.57
N GLY A 346 15.97 4.38 -10.80
CA GLY A 346 15.56 3.07 -11.37
C GLY A 346 14.33 2.47 -10.68
N ARG A 347 13.42 3.33 -10.16
CA ARG A 347 12.18 2.91 -9.48
C ARG A 347 11.06 2.51 -10.44
N ALA A 348 11.23 2.75 -11.73
CA ALA A 348 10.38 2.24 -12.79
C ALA A 348 11.16 1.26 -13.66
N ALA A 349 10.47 0.21 -14.12
CA ALA A 349 11.05 -0.81 -15.00
C ALA A 349 10.11 -1.10 -16.17
N THR A 350 10.70 -1.44 -17.30
CA THR A 350 9.96 -2.01 -18.44
C THR A 350 10.35 -3.47 -18.57
N ILE A 351 9.37 -4.35 -18.42
CA ILE A 351 9.53 -5.80 -18.62
C ILE A 351 8.91 -6.14 -19.95
N VAL A 352 9.66 -6.84 -20.80
CA VAL A 352 9.13 -7.36 -22.06
C VAL A 352 8.40 -8.66 -21.78
N ASP A 353 7.07 -8.60 -21.78
CA ASP A 353 6.21 -9.77 -21.68
C ASP A 353 6.04 -10.40 -23.07
N PRO A 354 6.11 -11.75 -23.20
CA PRO A 354 6.01 -12.41 -24.51
C PRO A 354 4.70 -12.18 -25.27
N GLU A 355 3.60 -11.90 -24.58
CA GLU A 355 2.28 -11.68 -25.23
C GLU A 355 1.84 -10.22 -25.17
N LEU A 356 2.11 -9.53 -24.04
CA LEU A 356 1.68 -8.15 -23.84
C LEU A 356 2.66 -7.14 -24.44
N GLY A 357 3.89 -7.59 -24.80
CA GLY A 357 4.96 -6.68 -25.20
C GLY A 357 5.57 -5.93 -24.01
N PRO A 358 6.02 -4.68 -24.18
CA PRO A 358 6.65 -3.91 -23.11
C PRO A 358 5.61 -3.47 -22.06
N VAL A 359 5.76 -3.97 -20.84
CA VAL A 359 4.94 -3.62 -19.67
C VAL A 359 5.75 -2.72 -18.74
N ARG A 360 5.35 -1.46 -18.62
CA ARG A 360 5.93 -0.51 -17.67
C ARG A 360 5.28 -0.67 -16.31
N GLN A 361 6.09 -0.72 -15.27
CA GLN A 361 5.62 -0.95 -13.90
C GLN A 361 6.64 -0.44 -12.89
N PRO A 362 6.28 -0.29 -11.59
CA PRO A 362 7.25 -0.06 -10.53
C PRO A 362 8.31 -1.16 -10.50
N SER A 363 9.57 -0.78 -10.26
CA SER A 363 10.67 -1.71 -10.02
C SER A 363 10.52 -2.44 -8.69
N THR A 364 11.58 -3.09 -8.18
CA THR A 364 11.55 -3.70 -6.85
C THR A 364 11.27 -2.63 -5.79
N LEU A 365 10.42 -2.96 -4.81
CA LEU A 365 10.02 -2.01 -3.76
C LEU A 365 11.21 -1.57 -2.89
N VAL A 366 12.20 -2.45 -2.73
CA VAL A 366 13.41 -2.20 -1.96
C VAL A 366 14.62 -2.21 -2.89
N HIS A 367 15.52 -1.26 -2.66
CA HIS A 367 16.85 -1.24 -3.25
C HIS A 367 17.90 -1.49 -2.16
N ALA A 368 18.97 -2.20 -2.48
CA ALA A 368 20.15 -2.32 -1.64
C ALA A 368 21.33 -1.68 -2.37
N ASP A 369 22.15 -0.92 -1.63
CA ASP A 369 23.30 -0.18 -2.18
C ASP A 369 22.94 0.68 -3.40
N GLY A 370 21.74 1.29 -3.38
CA GLY A 370 21.22 2.14 -4.45
C GLY A 370 20.80 1.39 -5.72
N ARG A 371 20.60 0.08 -5.66
CA ARG A 371 20.24 -0.76 -6.82
C ARG A 371 19.03 -1.63 -6.55
N PRO A 372 18.21 -1.95 -7.56
CA PRO A 372 17.18 -2.99 -7.47
C PRO A 372 17.78 -4.30 -6.95
N LEU A 373 17.03 -5.01 -6.09
CA LEU A 373 17.50 -6.27 -5.48
C LEU A 373 17.75 -7.38 -6.51
N THR A 374 16.92 -7.43 -7.57
CA THR A 374 17.03 -8.41 -8.64
C THR A 374 16.69 -7.81 -10.00
N LYS A 375 17.01 -8.54 -11.06
CA LYS A 375 16.49 -8.26 -12.39
C LYS A 375 15.08 -8.82 -12.50
N LEU A 376 14.10 -7.96 -12.74
CA LEU A 376 12.71 -8.35 -12.89
C LEU A 376 12.49 -9.24 -14.13
N ARG A 377 11.58 -10.21 -13.98
CA ARG A 377 11.16 -11.15 -15.02
C ARG A 377 9.65 -11.00 -15.26
N PRO A 378 9.13 -11.33 -16.44
CA PRO A 378 7.69 -11.29 -16.70
C PRO A 378 6.92 -12.26 -15.79
N ALA A 379 5.61 -12.07 -15.72
CA ALA A 379 4.71 -13.01 -15.07
C ALA A 379 4.60 -14.30 -15.89
N PRO A 380 4.46 -15.47 -15.26
CA PRO A 380 4.34 -16.75 -15.99
C PRO A 380 2.96 -16.89 -16.62
N ARG A 381 2.89 -17.71 -17.67
CA ARG A 381 1.62 -18.21 -18.20
C ARG A 381 1.02 -19.23 -17.22
N LEU A 382 -0.28 -19.42 -17.31
CA LEU A 382 -0.97 -20.43 -16.52
C LEU A 382 -0.39 -21.82 -16.79
N GLY A 383 0.13 -22.48 -15.74
CA GLY A 383 0.68 -23.82 -15.85
C GLY A 383 1.96 -23.95 -16.71
N GLU A 384 2.72 -22.88 -16.85
CA GLU A 384 3.93 -22.86 -17.71
C GLU A 384 5.05 -23.77 -17.19
N HIS A 385 5.05 -24.19 -15.94
CA HIS A 385 6.16 -24.89 -15.28
C HIS A 385 5.79 -26.27 -14.75
#